data_41487be4504b9d90731b6652fab3cf00
#
_entry.id   41487be4504b9d90731b6652fab3cf00
#
_cell.length_a   1.000
_cell.length_b   1.000
_cell.length_c   1.000
_cell.angle_alpha   90.00
_cell.angle_beta   90.00
_cell.angle_gamma   90.00
#
_symmetry.space_group_name_H-M   'P 1'
#
loop_
_entity.id
_entity.type
_entity.pdbx_description
1 polymer ?
#
loop_
_entity_poly.entity_id
_entity_poly.type
_entity_poly.pdbx_seq_one_letter_code
_entity_poly.pdbx_strand_id
1 'polypeptide(L)'
;MAGFQTKTFEKHDDYMTPKSAWEAIKHIIPKDKIIWEPFYGDGRSGEILREVGFTVIHNDEDFFENNRGDIIVSNPPFTMIPKVLERLVELGKPFIIIMPAPKLFTQYVRKLFQGSEFPLQIVIPRKRIQFVKLVDGEVPEDYKSKCNFDCFYYCWKIGLPRDIIWLE
;
A
#
# COMPACT_ATOMS: atom_id res chain seq x y z
N MET A 1 15.86 9.23 -12.55
CA MET A 1 15.68 7.78 -12.75
C MET A 1 14.56 7.30 -11.85
N ALA A 2 13.60 6.62 -12.37
CA ALA A 2 12.58 6.03 -11.54
C ALA A 2 13.22 5.00 -10.61
N GLY A 3 13.10 5.17 -9.32
CA GLY A 3 13.79 4.33 -8.34
C GLY A 3 13.33 2.89 -8.29
N PHE A 4 12.16 2.62 -8.83
CA PHE A 4 11.61 1.28 -8.90
C PHE A 4 11.52 0.85 -10.35
N GLN A 5 12.66 0.62 -10.94
CA GLN A 5 12.74 0.02 -12.26
C GLN A 5 12.15 -1.39 -12.21
N THR A 6 11.39 -1.69 -13.22
CA THR A 6 10.63 -2.94 -13.37
C THR A 6 11.41 -4.23 -13.13
N LYS A 7 12.71 -4.21 -13.29
CA LYS A 7 13.55 -5.40 -13.08
C LYS A 7 13.51 -5.95 -11.64
N THR A 8 13.23 -5.09 -10.67
CA THR A 8 13.14 -5.49 -9.27
C THR A 8 11.78 -6.09 -8.93
N PHE A 9 10.79 -5.88 -9.79
CA PHE A 9 9.40 -6.28 -9.55
C PHE A 9 9.01 -7.61 -10.19
N GLU A 10 9.86 -8.18 -11.04
CA GLU A 10 9.48 -9.19 -12.02
C GLU A 10 8.90 -10.51 -11.48
N LYS A 11 9.18 -10.89 -10.24
CA LYS A 11 8.74 -12.18 -9.72
C LYS A 11 7.70 -12.13 -8.62
N HIS A 12 7.72 -11.08 -7.81
CA HIS A 12 6.92 -11.01 -6.59
C HIS A 12 6.01 -9.79 -6.52
N ASP A 13 6.23 -8.82 -7.41
CA ASP A 13 5.58 -7.52 -7.32
C ASP A 13 4.69 -7.20 -8.54
N ASP A 14 4.45 -8.16 -9.42
CA ASP A 14 3.62 -8.01 -10.62
C ASP A 14 2.14 -8.34 -10.37
N TYR A 15 1.66 -7.99 -9.18
CA TYR A 15 0.27 -8.17 -8.79
C TYR A 15 -0.45 -6.84 -8.76
N MET A 16 -1.64 -6.81 -9.35
CA MET A 16 -2.52 -5.65 -9.31
C MET A 16 -3.45 -5.75 -8.10
N THR A 17 -3.52 -4.65 -7.33
CA THR A 17 -4.48 -4.53 -6.23
C THR A 17 -5.88 -4.28 -6.80
N PRO A 18 -6.88 -5.10 -6.49
CA PRO A 18 -8.21 -4.89 -7.03
C PRO A 18 -8.86 -3.62 -6.45
N LYS A 19 -9.70 -2.98 -7.24
CA LYS A 19 -10.44 -1.78 -6.82
C LYS A 19 -11.22 -2.00 -5.52
N SER A 20 -11.80 -3.18 -5.35
CA SER A 20 -12.53 -3.55 -4.13
C SER A 20 -11.71 -3.42 -2.85
N ALA A 21 -10.40 -3.64 -2.92
CA ALA A 21 -9.52 -3.48 -1.77
C ALA A 21 -9.44 -2.01 -1.31
N TRP A 22 -9.45 -1.08 -2.22
CA TRP A 22 -9.45 0.35 -1.91
C TRP A 22 -10.84 0.85 -1.52
N GLU A 23 -11.89 0.36 -2.17
CA GLU A 23 -13.27 0.67 -1.80
C GLU A 23 -13.58 0.25 -0.36
N ALA A 24 -13.06 -0.88 0.07
CA ALA A 24 -13.27 -1.42 1.42
C ALA A 24 -12.79 -0.47 2.53
N ILE A 25 -11.78 0.36 2.26
CA ILE A 25 -11.24 1.32 3.22
C ILE A 25 -11.50 2.78 2.87
N LYS A 26 -12.35 3.02 1.89
CA LYS A 26 -12.69 4.37 1.45
C LYS A 26 -13.13 5.28 2.60
N HIS A 27 -13.88 4.75 3.55
CA HIS A 27 -14.39 5.50 4.71
C HIS A 27 -13.29 5.86 5.73
N ILE A 28 -12.13 5.24 5.65
CA ILE A 28 -10.98 5.48 6.54
C ILE A 28 -10.07 6.58 5.98
N ILE A 29 -9.99 6.67 4.66
CA ILE A 29 -9.11 7.61 3.98
C ILE A 29 -9.74 9.02 4.06
N PRO A 30 -9.01 10.02 4.63
CA PRO A 30 -9.51 11.38 4.67
C PRO A 30 -9.73 11.94 3.27
N LYS A 31 -10.95 12.45 3.00
CA LYS A 31 -11.35 12.94 1.66
C LYS A 31 -10.72 14.28 1.28
N ASP A 32 -10.32 15.05 2.26
CA ASP A 32 -9.70 16.38 2.08
C ASP A 32 -8.20 16.31 1.84
N LYS A 33 -7.63 15.12 1.84
CA LYS A 33 -6.19 14.91 1.67
C LYS A 33 -5.85 14.49 0.25
N ILE A 34 -4.72 14.96 -0.23
CA ILE A 34 -4.15 14.52 -1.51
C ILE A 34 -3.35 13.26 -1.25
N ILE A 35 -3.77 12.17 -1.88
CA ILE A 35 -3.06 10.89 -1.80
C ILE A 35 -1.80 10.94 -2.65
N TRP A 36 -0.71 10.43 -2.11
CA TRP A 36 0.45 10.07 -2.89
C TRP A 36 0.53 8.55 -3.01
N GLU A 37 0.43 8.06 -4.24
CA GLU A 37 0.75 6.68 -4.57
C GLU A 37 2.15 6.68 -5.22
N PRO A 38 3.21 6.41 -4.43
CA PRO A 38 4.58 6.64 -4.90
C PRO A 38 5.13 5.52 -5.79
N PHE A 39 4.48 4.36 -5.83
CA PHE A 39 4.96 3.21 -6.58
C PHE A 39 4.21 3.11 -7.90
N TYR A 40 4.78 3.71 -8.92
CA TYR A 40 4.10 3.90 -10.20
C TYR A 40 3.70 2.59 -10.87
N GLY A 41 4.61 1.64 -10.95
CA GLY A 41 4.35 0.39 -11.65
C GLY A 41 4.00 0.66 -13.12
N ASP A 42 2.76 0.36 -13.50
CA ASP A 42 2.21 0.64 -14.82
C ASP A 42 1.16 1.77 -14.83
N GLY A 43 0.99 2.46 -13.71
CA GLY A 43 0.04 3.56 -13.57
C GLY A 43 -1.37 3.19 -13.11
N ARG A 44 -1.70 1.92 -13.05
CA ARG A 44 -3.06 1.45 -12.74
C ARG A 44 -3.52 1.77 -11.31
N SER A 45 -2.63 1.63 -10.34
CA SER A 45 -3.00 1.85 -8.93
C SER A 45 -3.46 3.29 -8.67
N GLY A 46 -2.79 4.26 -9.26
CA GLY A 46 -3.21 5.66 -9.17
C GLY A 46 -4.56 5.91 -9.83
N GLU A 47 -4.78 5.33 -10.99
CA GLU A 47 -6.06 5.44 -11.69
C GLU A 47 -7.21 4.81 -10.90
N ILE A 48 -6.99 3.65 -10.33
CA ILE A 48 -7.98 2.96 -9.49
C ILE A 48 -8.35 3.82 -8.28
N LEU A 49 -7.38 4.40 -7.60
CA LEU A 49 -7.64 5.30 -6.47
C LEU A 49 -8.43 6.54 -6.89
N ARG A 50 -8.16 7.09 -8.07
CA ARG A 50 -8.95 8.21 -8.62
C ARG A 50 -10.38 7.80 -8.91
N GLU A 51 -10.59 6.61 -9.47
CA GLU A 51 -11.94 6.06 -9.72
C GLU A 51 -12.73 5.84 -8.43
N VAL A 52 -12.05 5.50 -7.34
CA VAL A 52 -12.68 5.38 -6.01
C VAL A 52 -13.11 6.74 -5.48
N GLY A 53 -12.56 7.83 -5.99
CA GLY A 53 -13.02 9.19 -5.70
C GLY A 53 -11.98 10.09 -5.02
N PHE A 54 -10.71 9.76 -5.08
CA PHE A 54 -9.64 10.54 -4.45
C PHE A 54 -8.86 11.39 -5.43
N THR A 55 -8.28 12.45 -4.92
CA THR A 55 -7.25 13.22 -5.62
C THR A 55 -5.91 12.54 -5.37
N VAL A 56 -5.23 12.15 -6.44
CA VAL A 56 -4.04 11.28 -6.35
C VAL A 56 -2.88 11.85 -7.16
N ILE A 57 -1.72 11.95 -6.53
CA ILE A 57 -0.45 12.17 -7.21
C ILE A 57 0.18 10.80 -7.45
N HIS A 58 0.40 10.47 -8.71
CA HIS A 58 0.94 9.17 -9.11
C HIS A 58 1.85 9.37 -10.31
N ASN A 59 3.10 9.67 -10.05
CA ASN A 59 4.11 9.98 -11.04
C ASN A 59 5.17 8.87 -11.07
N ASP A 60 5.77 8.66 -12.21
CA ASP A 60 6.91 7.75 -12.35
C ASP A 60 8.17 8.42 -11.80
N GLU A 61 8.27 8.44 -10.48
CA GLU A 61 9.34 9.09 -9.72
C GLU A 61 9.91 8.13 -8.68
N ASP A 62 11.13 8.39 -8.26
CA ASP A 62 11.75 7.64 -7.18
C ASP A 62 11.15 8.04 -5.83
N PHE A 63 10.54 7.09 -5.15
CA PHE A 63 9.98 7.27 -3.81
C PHE A 63 11.03 7.78 -2.80
N PHE A 64 12.26 7.33 -2.92
CA PHE A 64 13.31 7.70 -1.97
C PHE A 64 13.88 9.10 -2.18
N GLU A 65 13.59 9.71 -3.31
CA GLU A 65 14.10 11.05 -3.66
C GLU A 65 13.01 12.11 -3.73
N ASN A 66 11.76 11.75 -3.55
CA ASN A 66 10.62 12.65 -3.67
C ASN A 66 9.75 12.63 -2.42
N ASN A 67 8.94 13.67 -2.27
CA ASN A 67 7.99 13.84 -1.19
C ASN A 67 6.79 14.60 -1.73
N ARG A 68 5.65 13.91 -1.88
CA ARG A 68 4.44 14.46 -2.49
C ARG A 68 3.21 14.20 -1.61
N GLY A 69 2.16 14.96 -1.84
CA GLY A 69 0.86 14.73 -1.23
C GLY A 69 0.82 14.89 0.29
N ASP A 70 -0.33 14.59 0.84
CA ASP A 70 -0.61 14.73 2.28
C ASP A 70 -0.61 13.38 3.01
N ILE A 71 -0.98 12.34 2.32
CA ILE A 71 -1.11 10.98 2.83
C ILE A 71 -0.61 9.99 1.79
N ILE A 72 0.06 8.94 2.23
CA ILE A 72 0.54 7.88 1.36
C ILE A 72 -0.42 6.70 1.44
N VAL A 73 -0.96 6.30 0.30
CA VAL A 73 -1.83 5.11 0.18
C VAL A 73 -1.29 4.25 -0.94
N SER A 74 -0.85 3.05 -0.60
CA SER A 74 -0.15 2.22 -1.57
C SER A 74 -0.15 0.74 -1.19
N ASN A 75 0.11 -0.07 -2.18
CA ASN A 75 0.57 -1.45 -2.03
C ASN A 75 2.03 -1.48 -2.48
N PRO A 76 3.01 -1.33 -1.57
CA PRO A 76 4.41 -1.23 -1.94
C PRO A 76 4.97 -2.58 -2.42
N PRO A 77 6.08 -2.56 -3.17
CA PRO A 77 6.75 -3.80 -3.54
C PRO A 77 7.22 -4.56 -2.31
N PHE A 78 6.80 -5.82 -2.18
CA PHE A 78 7.04 -6.62 -0.99
C PHE A 78 8.53 -6.96 -0.78
N THR A 79 9.31 -6.95 -1.84
CA THR A 79 10.76 -7.19 -1.78
C THR A 79 11.55 -6.05 -1.12
N MET A 80 10.94 -4.88 -0.98
CA MET A 80 11.60 -3.67 -0.48
C MET A 80 10.98 -3.11 0.80
N ILE A 81 10.13 -3.87 1.46
CA ILE A 81 9.37 -3.40 2.63
C ILE A 81 10.23 -2.75 3.71
N PRO A 82 11.38 -3.32 4.15
CA PRO A 82 12.16 -2.66 5.19
C PRO A 82 12.58 -1.24 4.85
N LYS A 83 13.09 -1.04 3.65
CA LYS A 83 13.51 0.30 3.17
C LYS A 83 12.33 1.26 2.98
N VAL A 84 11.21 0.72 2.49
CA VAL A 84 9.99 1.50 2.30
C VAL A 84 9.47 2.01 3.64
N LEU A 85 9.41 1.15 4.65
CA LEU A 85 8.95 1.54 5.98
C LEU A 85 9.86 2.57 6.64
N GLU A 86 11.17 2.43 6.51
CA GLU A 86 12.12 3.43 7.01
C GLU A 86 11.86 4.79 6.38
N ARG A 87 11.67 4.82 5.07
CA ARG A 87 11.36 6.06 4.35
C ARG A 87 10.02 6.66 4.76
N LEU A 88 8.99 5.83 4.92
CA LEU A 88 7.66 6.29 5.36
C LEU A 88 7.74 6.99 6.72
N VAL A 89 8.45 6.41 7.66
CA VAL A 89 8.64 7.01 8.99
C VAL A 89 9.47 8.30 8.90
N GLU A 90 10.50 8.31 8.08
CA GLU A 90 11.32 9.51 7.82
C GLU A 90 10.48 10.66 7.26
N LEU A 91 9.59 10.39 6.33
CA LEU A 91 8.68 11.38 5.77
C LEU A 91 7.68 11.91 6.80
N GLY A 92 7.33 11.12 7.80
CA GLY A 92 6.48 11.54 8.91
C GLY A 92 5.01 11.78 8.55
N LYS A 93 4.58 11.38 7.37
CA LYS A 93 3.20 11.54 6.90
C LYS A 93 2.31 10.38 7.31
N PRO A 94 1.00 10.62 7.44
CA PRO A 94 0.06 9.51 7.55
C PRO A 94 0.18 8.55 6.37
N PHE A 95 0.04 7.27 6.63
CA PHE A 95 0.02 6.29 5.56
C PHE A 95 -0.98 5.16 5.82
N ILE A 96 -1.47 4.59 4.73
CA ILE A 96 -2.20 3.33 4.70
C ILE A 96 -1.54 2.49 3.62
N ILE A 97 -0.92 1.39 4.01
CA ILE A 97 -0.25 0.50 3.06
C ILE A 97 -0.71 -0.94 3.23
N ILE A 98 -0.80 -1.64 2.12
CA ILE A 98 -1.12 -3.06 2.11
C ILE A 98 0.20 -3.83 2.19
N MET A 99 0.31 -4.71 3.18
CA MET A 99 1.47 -5.58 3.32
C MET A 99 1.04 -6.96 3.81
N PRO A 100 1.85 -8.01 3.56
CA PRO A 100 1.56 -9.33 4.13
C PRO A 100 1.45 -9.29 5.65
N ALA A 101 0.46 -10.00 6.18
CA ALA A 101 0.19 -10.05 7.62
C ALA A 101 1.40 -10.52 8.45
N PRO A 102 2.18 -11.53 8.01
CA PRO A 102 3.36 -11.97 8.77
C PRO A 102 4.45 -10.92 8.96
N LYS A 103 4.44 -9.85 8.16
CA LYS A 103 5.41 -8.75 8.31
C LYS A 103 5.28 -8.03 9.65
N LEU A 104 4.13 -8.10 10.30
CA LEU A 104 3.91 -7.52 11.62
C LEU A 104 4.85 -8.10 12.69
N PHE A 105 5.31 -9.33 12.51
CA PHE A 105 6.23 -10.01 13.44
C PHE A 105 7.71 -9.70 13.19
N THR A 106 8.00 -8.95 12.14
CA THR A 106 9.39 -8.69 11.76
C THR A 106 10.07 -7.72 12.72
N GLN A 107 11.39 -7.87 12.88
CA GLN A 107 12.16 -7.00 13.76
C GLN A 107 12.21 -5.57 13.23
N TYR A 108 12.17 -5.36 11.91
CA TYR A 108 12.20 -4.01 11.36
C TYR A 108 10.87 -3.26 11.62
N VAL A 109 9.72 -3.93 11.59
CA VAL A 109 8.44 -3.32 11.99
C VAL A 109 8.47 -2.98 13.48
N ARG A 110 8.89 -3.92 14.30
CA ARG A 110 9.01 -3.71 15.74
C ARG A 110 9.91 -2.53 16.08
N LYS A 111 11.08 -2.47 15.46
CA LYS A 111 12.05 -1.39 15.70
C LYS A 111 11.49 -0.02 15.37
N LEU A 112 10.73 0.10 14.29
CA LEU A 112 10.18 1.38 13.87
C LEU A 112 8.98 1.84 14.69
N PHE A 113 8.14 0.93 15.13
CA PHE A 113 6.83 1.28 15.68
C PHE A 113 6.64 0.95 17.17
N GLN A 114 7.40 0.02 17.73
CA GLN A 114 7.32 -0.25 19.17
C GLN A 114 7.79 0.98 19.95
N GLY A 115 6.93 1.50 20.80
CA GLY A 115 7.25 2.70 21.58
C GLY A 115 7.21 4.00 20.80
N SER A 116 6.75 3.98 19.56
CA SER A 116 6.50 5.16 18.75
C SER A 116 5.39 6.00 19.36
N GLU A 117 5.48 7.34 19.25
CA GLU A 117 4.44 8.26 19.72
C GLU A 117 3.08 7.95 19.10
N PHE A 118 3.07 7.60 17.82
CA PHE A 118 1.86 7.20 17.10
C PHE A 118 1.86 5.68 16.92
N PRO A 119 0.78 5.00 17.35
CA PRO A 119 0.72 3.55 17.18
C PRO A 119 0.56 3.14 15.72
N LEU A 120 1.17 2.02 15.37
CA LEU A 120 0.82 1.33 14.13
C LEU A 120 -0.54 0.65 14.34
N GLN A 121 -1.50 0.99 13.50
CA GLN A 121 -2.85 0.45 13.58
C GLN A 121 -3.11 -0.49 12.41
N ILE A 122 -3.87 -1.54 12.65
CA ILE A 122 -4.10 -2.60 11.67
C ILE A 122 -5.59 -2.67 11.33
N VAL A 123 -5.88 -2.65 10.05
CA VAL A 123 -7.22 -2.91 9.53
C VAL A 123 -7.21 -4.26 8.84
N ILE A 124 -8.08 -5.14 9.29
CA ILE A 124 -8.14 -6.52 8.83
C ILE A 124 -9.28 -6.66 7.82
N PRO A 125 -8.98 -7.05 6.57
CA PRO A 125 -10.01 -7.27 5.56
C PRO A 125 -10.98 -8.38 5.99
N ARG A 126 -12.24 -8.26 5.61
CA ARG A 126 -13.23 -9.31 5.85
C ARG A 126 -12.87 -10.62 5.15
N LYS A 127 -12.32 -10.50 3.95
CA LYS A 127 -11.85 -11.61 3.13
C LYS A 127 -10.45 -11.32 2.64
N ARG A 128 -9.70 -12.36 2.32
CA ARG A 128 -8.40 -12.21 1.69
C ARG A 128 -8.51 -11.31 0.46
N ILE A 129 -7.62 -10.32 0.37
CA ILE A 129 -7.52 -9.48 -0.83
C ILE A 129 -7.07 -10.36 -1.99
N GLN A 130 -7.84 -10.38 -3.06
CA GLN A 130 -7.55 -11.20 -4.24
C GLN A 130 -6.76 -10.39 -5.26
N PHE A 131 -5.45 -10.39 -5.11
CA PHE A 131 -4.57 -9.74 -6.08
C PHE A 131 -4.62 -10.44 -7.41
N VAL A 132 -4.55 -9.68 -8.49
CA VAL A 132 -4.54 -10.21 -9.84
C VAL A 132 -3.10 -10.27 -10.32
N LYS A 133 -2.62 -11.47 -10.64
CA LYS A 133 -1.30 -11.63 -11.23
C LYS A 133 -1.35 -11.19 -12.70
N LEU A 134 -0.51 -10.23 -13.03
CA LEU A 134 -0.38 -9.76 -14.41
C LEU A 134 0.50 -10.72 -15.21
N VAL A 135 0.14 -10.91 -16.47
CA VAL A 135 0.93 -11.66 -17.45
C VAL A 135 1.33 -10.66 -18.54
N ASP A 136 2.62 -10.44 -18.70
CA ASP A 136 3.18 -9.43 -19.62
C ASP A 136 2.56 -8.02 -19.41
N GLY A 137 2.28 -7.67 -18.14
CA GLY A 137 1.68 -6.40 -17.79
C GLY A 137 0.18 -6.31 -18.04
N GLU A 138 -0.48 -7.38 -18.48
CA GLU A 138 -1.90 -7.41 -18.78
C GLU A 138 -2.67 -8.34 -17.85
N VAL A 139 -3.95 -8.03 -17.64
CA VAL A 139 -4.87 -8.88 -16.88
C VAL A 139 -5.28 -10.04 -17.80
N PRO A 140 -4.98 -11.31 -17.44
CA PRO A 140 -5.42 -12.46 -18.23
C PRO A 140 -6.94 -12.57 -18.29
N GLU A 141 -7.50 -12.98 -19.43
CA GLU A 141 -8.95 -13.14 -19.61
C GLU A 141 -9.56 -14.17 -18.64
N ASP A 142 -8.80 -15.22 -18.36
CA ASP A 142 -9.24 -16.34 -17.51
C ASP A 142 -8.50 -16.40 -16.17
N TYR A 143 -8.09 -15.24 -15.66
CA TYR A 143 -7.34 -15.23 -14.43
C TYR A 143 -8.13 -15.82 -13.26
N LYS A 144 -7.48 -16.70 -12.54
CA LYS A 144 -7.91 -17.07 -11.19
C LYS A 144 -6.92 -16.44 -10.23
N SER A 145 -7.44 -15.72 -9.25
CA SER A 145 -6.57 -15.18 -8.22
C SER A 145 -5.80 -16.32 -7.55
N LYS A 146 -4.49 -16.30 -7.70
CA LYS A 146 -3.58 -17.25 -7.05
C LYS A 146 -2.78 -16.55 -5.97
N CYS A 147 -3.40 -15.58 -5.30
CA CYS A 147 -2.73 -14.87 -4.25
C CYS A 147 -2.51 -15.79 -3.05
N ASN A 148 -1.23 -15.99 -2.72
CA ASN A 148 -0.83 -16.73 -1.52
C ASN A 148 -0.55 -15.80 -0.34
N PHE A 149 -0.92 -14.53 -0.45
CA PHE A 149 -0.65 -13.53 0.56
C PHE A 149 -1.89 -13.22 1.37
N ASP A 150 -1.78 -13.35 2.69
CA ASP A 150 -2.75 -12.78 3.61
C ASP A 150 -2.23 -11.40 4.00
N CYS A 151 -2.94 -10.35 3.60
CA CYS A 151 -2.52 -8.98 3.80
C CYS A 151 -3.41 -8.23 4.79
N PHE A 152 -2.80 -7.30 5.51
CA PHE A 152 -3.48 -6.28 6.30
C PHE A 152 -3.27 -4.91 5.66
N TYR A 153 -4.15 -3.96 6.03
CA TYR A 153 -3.86 -2.55 5.85
C TYR A 153 -3.11 -2.07 7.10
N TYR A 154 -1.91 -1.58 6.91
CA TYR A 154 -1.09 -1.00 7.98
C TYR A 154 -1.28 0.51 7.94
N CYS A 155 -1.77 1.07 9.03
CA CYS A 155 -2.13 2.48 9.14
C CYS A 155 -1.28 3.18 10.19
N TRP A 156 -0.82 4.37 9.88
CA TRP A 156 -0.04 5.18 10.79
C TRP A 156 -0.45 6.64 10.68
N LYS A 157 -0.64 7.30 11.81
CA LYS A 157 -1.12 8.69 11.90
C LYS A 157 -2.48 8.94 11.20
N ILE A 158 -3.28 7.90 11.07
CA ILE A 158 -4.64 8.03 10.53
C ILE A 158 -5.62 8.40 11.63
N GLY A 159 -5.32 8.01 12.88
CA GLY A 159 -6.19 8.33 14.02
C GLY A 159 -7.42 7.46 14.09
N LEU A 160 -7.27 6.16 13.82
CA LEU A 160 -8.37 5.21 13.94
C LEU A 160 -8.80 5.04 15.40
N PRO A 161 -10.08 4.72 15.67
CA PRO A 161 -10.59 4.63 17.04
C PRO A 161 -10.01 3.45 17.83
N ARG A 162 -9.47 2.46 17.18
CA ARG A 162 -8.86 1.28 17.79
C ARG A 162 -7.61 0.87 17.03
N ASP A 163 -6.72 0.14 17.70
CA ASP A 163 -5.46 -0.32 17.06
C ASP A 163 -5.67 -1.51 16.12
N ILE A 164 -6.74 -2.27 16.32
CA ILE A 164 -7.16 -3.34 15.42
C ILE A 164 -8.61 -3.11 15.03
N ILE A 165 -8.85 -3.02 13.74
CA ILE A 165 -10.20 -2.84 13.18
C ILE A 165 -10.50 -4.00 12.24
N TRP A 166 -11.63 -4.63 12.44
CA TRP A 166 -12.15 -5.70 11.59
C TRP A 166 -13.15 -5.10 10.61
N LEU A 167 -12.87 -5.19 9.32
CA LEU A 167 -13.82 -4.76 8.30
C LEU A 167 -15.01 -5.74 8.23
N GLU A 168 -16.22 -5.20 8.11
CA GLU A 168 -17.45 -5.96 7.99
C GLU A 168 -17.77 -6.37 6.54
#